data_422d1b68f77ddfe17ad5126aaa2a33cf
#
_entry.id   422d1b68f77ddfe17ad5126aaa2a33cf
#
_cell.length_a   1.000
_cell.length_b   1.000
_cell.length_c   1.000
_cell.angle_alpha   90.00
_cell.angle_beta   90.00
_cell.angle_gamma   90.00
#
_symmetry.space_group_name_H-M   'P 1'
#
loop_
_entity.id
_entity.type
_entity.pdbx_description
1 polymer ?
#
loop_
_entity_poly.entity_id
_entity_poly.type
_entity_poly.pdbx_seq_one_letter_code
_entity_poly.pdbx_strand_id
1 'polypeptide(L)'
;MDAPRSRFVGPAALIVSLVALTLAASAVYYQRRVGSVKAETAAVDKSLGDLMGLGNQPLRNALDPRYTDADGDLVADPPTDPAQQIDPPTLTFCYVTVDQDATFKPAFAGLMAAISKATGKPVEYVAYGSIPEKLRAIRAGKLQIAALNTGSVPLGVCTAGFVPLCQAADAEGAGTYQMKIIVPSDSPLTNINDLRGHDLTLTDPSSNSGYRTPLVILREHGMVPPNDYGVRLSDGHVESIQNIKGKRAEAAAVAGDVLEREQNAGHIAAGDYKVIFTSDQTFPDAAFGCPHQLKPALAAKIKQAMLDFDWKGTGLEKLFAAEGKVRFVPVDYKKSFESVRRIDESIGYAYKLPDGSDAPAASQPTTAAAE
;
A
#
# COMPACT_ATOMS: atom_id res chain seq x y z
N MET A 1 18.32 72.35 -29.61
CA MET A 1 18.77 71.26 -28.71
C MET A 1 17.67 71.05 -27.69
N ASP A 2 16.74 70.14 -27.98
CA ASP A 2 15.62 69.83 -27.07
C ASP A 2 16.04 68.71 -26.12
N ALA A 3 15.93 68.96 -24.82
CA ALA A 3 16.21 68.00 -23.78
C ALA A 3 15.07 66.98 -23.69
N PRO A 4 15.35 65.68 -23.44
CA PRO A 4 14.32 64.68 -23.37
C PRO A 4 13.49 64.86 -22.08
N ARG A 5 12.16 65.00 -22.25
CA ARG A 5 11.19 65.00 -21.12
C ARG A 5 11.14 63.66 -20.45
N SER A 6 11.62 63.55 -19.22
CA SER A 6 11.41 62.38 -18.39
C SER A 6 9.92 62.17 -18.09
N ARG A 7 9.33 61.11 -18.58
CA ARG A 7 7.97 60.72 -18.22
C ARG A 7 7.97 60.16 -16.80
N PHE A 8 7.59 60.99 -15.83
CA PHE A 8 7.29 60.50 -14.47
C PHE A 8 6.03 59.63 -14.53
N VAL A 9 6.21 58.33 -14.24
CA VAL A 9 5.07 57.43 -14.04
C VAL A 9 4.48 57.71 -12.67
N GLY A 10 3.27 58.27 -12.61
CA GLY A 10 2.62 58.65 -11.36
C GLY A 10 2.28 57.44 -10.51
N PRO A 11 2.13 57.59 -9.16
CA PRO A 11 1.89 56.49 -8.23
C PRO A 11 0.67 55.62 -8.57
N ALA A 12 -0.33 56.19 -9.23
CA ALA A 12 -1.52 55.46 -9.70
C ALA A 12 -1.15 54.39 -10.79
N ALA A 13 -0.22 54.72 -11.69
CA ALA A 13 0.23 53.78 -12.73
C ALA A 13 1.06 52.63 -12.14
N LEU A 14 1.80 52.91 -11.07
CA LEU A 14 2.56 51.85 -10.33
C LEU A 14 1.61 50.87 -9.59
N ILE A 15 0.55 51.37 -8.99
CA ILE A 15 -0.46 50.54 -8.31
C ILE A 15 -1.20 49.65 -9.33
N VAL A 16 -1.62 50.23 -10.48
CA VAL A 16 -2.29 49.42 -11.52
C VAL A 16 -1.36 48.33 -12.08
N SER A 17 -0.07 48.63 -12.25
CA SER A 17 0.92 47.63 -12.69
C SER A 17 1.15 46.52 -11.66
N LEU A 18 1.14 46.86 -10.34
CA LEU A 18 1.29 45.86 -9.28
C LEU A 18 0.07 44.92 -9.19
N VAL A 19 -1.15 45.50 -9.31
CA VAL A 19 -2.39 44.71 -9.35
C VAL A 19 -2.45 43.81 -10.57
N ALA A 20 -2.04 44.32 -11.74
CA ALA A 20 -1.96 43.49 -12.96
C ALA A 20 -0.94 42.34 -12.84
N LEU A 21 0.20 42.58 -12.18
CA LEU A 21 1.21 41.54 -11.94
C LEU A 21 0.71 40.46 -10.94
N THR A 22 0.01 40.85 -9.89
CA THR A 22 -0.56 39.91 -8.92
C THR A 22 -1.68 39.06 -9.56
N LEU A 23 -2.53 39.65 -10.37
CA LEU A 23 -3.56 38.92 -11.13
C LEU A 23 -2.96 37.96 -12.16
N ALA A 24 -1.90 38.37 -12.88
CA ALA A 24 -1.19 37.51 -13.82
C ALA A 24 -0.48 36.34 -13.10
N ALA A 25 0.17 36.60 -11.96
CA ALA A 25 0.79 35.57 -11.14
C ALA A 25 -0.25 34.58 -10.57
N SER A 26 -1.40 35.09 -10.12
CA SER A 26 -2.52 34.23 -9.66
C SER A 26 -3.08 33.40 -10.81
N ALA A 27 -3.25 33.95 -12.01
CA ALA A 27 -3.73 33.23 -13.18
C ALA A 27 -2.75 32.10 -13.59
N VAL A 28 -1.43 32.38 -13.59
CA VAL A 28 -0.40 31.37 -13.86
C VAL A 28 -0.38 30.28 -12.79
N TYR A 29 -0.55 30.65 -11.51
CA TYR A 29 -0.66 29.70 -10.42
C TYR A 29 -1.89 28.80 -10.59
N TYR A 30 -3.06 29.39 -10.87
CA TYR A 30 -4.28 28.62 -11.14
C TYR A 30 -4.18 27.72 -12.36
N GLN A 31 -3.60 28.22 -13.47
CA GLN A 31 -3.38 27.38 -14.65
C GLN A 31 -2.43 26.21 -14.41
N ARG A 32 -1.35 26.41 -13.64
CA ARG A 32 -0.43 25.33 -13.26
C ARG A 32 -1.13 24.30 -12.34
N ARG A 33 -1.92 24.77 -11.39
CA ARG A 33 -2.68 23.92 -10.47
C ARG A 33 -3.76 23.12 -11.20
N VAL A 34 -4.50 23.75 -12.11
CA VAL A 34 -5.49 23.07 -12.96
C VAL A 34 -4.80 22.09 -13.94
N GLY A 35 -3.62 22.42 -14.43
CA GLY A 35 -2.83 21.52 -15.28
C GLY A 35 -2.32 20.29 -14.53
N SER A 36 -1.84 20.45 -13.29
CA SER A 36 -1.43 19.31 -12.44
C SER A 36 -2.63 18.43 -12.05
N VAL A 37 -3.74 19.02 -11.64
CA VAL A 37 -4.97 18.29 -11.33
C VAL A 37 -5.48 17.52 -12.56
N LYS A 38 -5.47 18.13 -13.75
CA LYS A 38 -5.85 17.43 -14.99
C LYS A 38 -4.90 16.28 -15.34
N ALA A 39 -3.58 16.44 -15.11
CA ALA A 39 -2.61 15.39 -15.36
C ALA A 39 -2.77 14.24 -14.34
N GLU A 40 -3.01 14.55 -13.07
CA GLU A 40 -3.31 13.57 -12.03
C GLU A 40 -4.63 12.85 -12.31
N THR A 41 -5.69 13.58 -12.69
CA THR A 41 -6.98 13.01 -13.08
C THR A 41 -6.83 12.11 -14.31
N ALA A 42 -6.08 12.51 -15.32
CA ALA A 42 -5.82 11.69 -16.52
C ALA A 42 -5.00 10.43 -16.21
N ALA A 43 -4.06 10.51 -15.25
CA ALA A 43 -3.30 9.34 -14.78
C ALA A 43 -4.20 8.39 -13.99
N VAL A 44 -5.11 8.93 -13.16
CA VAL A 44 -6.12 8.16 -12.44
C VAL A 44 -7.13 7.55 -13.40
N ASP A 45 -7.62 8.30 -14.40
CA ASP A 45 -8.53 7.79 -15.43
C ASP A 45 -7.91 6.66 -16.25
N LYS A 46 -6.62 6.78 -16.59
CA LYS A 46 -5.89 5.71 -17.26
C LYS A 46 -5.71 4.51 -16.34
N SER A 47 -5.32 4.73 -15.08
CA SER A 47 -5.18 3.69 -14.08
C SER A 47 -6.52 3.01 -13.77
N LEU A 48 -7.61 3.78 -13.68
CA LEU A 48 -8.96 3.25 -13.52
C LEU A 48 -9.44 2.52 -14.77
N GLY A 49 -9.14 3.02 -15.96
CA GLY A 49 -9.42 2.34 -17.22
C GLY A 49 -8.71 1.00 -17.33
N ASP A 50 -7.45 0.95 -16.93
CA ASP A 50 -6.64 -0.26 -16.86
C ASP A 50 -7.15 -1.22 -15.77
N LEU A 51 -7.56 -0.70 -14.60
CA LEU A 51 -8.14 -1.44 -13.48
C LEU A 51 -9.55 -1.98 -13.79
N MET A 52 -10.39 -1.20 -14.47
CA MET A 52 -11.76 -1.59 -14.80
C MET A 52 -11.86 -2.49 -16.04
N GLY A 53 -10.72 -2.95 -16.58
CA GLY A 53 -10.71 -3.87 -17.70
C GLY A 53 -11.30 -3.30 -19.00
N LEU A 54 -11.35 -1.97 -19.14
CA LEU A 54 -11.73 -1.30 -20.40
C LEU A 54 -10.72 -1.60 -21.52
N GLY A 55 -9.67 -2.34 -21.21
CA GLY A 55 -8.73 -3.01 -22.12
C GLY A 55 -8.90 -4.52 -22.11
N ASN A 56 -9.98 -5.03 -22.64
CA ASN A 56 -10.21 -6.36 -23.26
C ASN A 56 -9.45 -7.61 -22.73
N GLN A 57 -9.23 -7.79 -21.42
CA GLN A 57 -8.71 -9.07 -20.91
C GLN A 57 -9.61 -9.59 -19.78
N PRO A 58 -10.12 -10.82 -19.88
CA PRO A 58 -10.81 -11.43 -18.76
C PRO A 58 -9.83 -11.60 -17.61
N LEU A 59 -10.26 -11.18 -16.42
CA LEU A 59 -9.56 -11.49 -15.18
C LEU A 59 -9.34 -12.98 -15.07
N ARG A 60 -8.11 -13.34 -14.87
CA ARG A 60 -7.74 -14.65 -14.44
C ARG A 60 -7.02 -14.50 -13.11
N ASN A 61 -7.73 -14.79 -12.05
CA ASN A 61 -7.14 -15.09 -10.74
C ASN A 61 -6.31 -16.40 -10.78
N ALA A 62 -5.75 -16.72 -11.91
CA ALA A 62 -4.95 -17.91 -12.13
C ALA A 62 -3.47 -17.60 -11.86
N LEU A 63 -2.76 -18.58 -11.35
CA LEU A 63 -1.31 -18.56 -11.27
C LEU A 63 -0.71 -18.34 -12.68
N ASP A 64 0.41 -17.62 -12.73
CA ASP A 64 1.22 -17.54 -13.94
C ASP A 64 1.51 -18.97 -14.44
N PRO A 65 1.44 -19.26 -15.76
CA PRO A 65 1.62 -20.59 -16.31
C PRO A 65 2.94 -21.30 -15.97
N ARG A 66 3.92 -20.56 -15.43
CA ARG A 66 5.18 -21.14 -14.92
C ARG A 66 5.02 -21.91 -13.61
N TYR A 67 3.92 -21.75 -12.90
CA TYR A 67 3.67 -22.38 -11.60
C TYR A 67 2.66 -23.51 -11.74
N THR A 68 2.80 -24.53 -10.90
CA THR A 68 1.84 -25.62 -10.71
C THR A 68 1.07 -25.41 -9.40
N ASP A 69 -0.14 -25.93 -9.36
CA ASP A 69 -1.05 -25.94 -8.20
C ASP A 69 -1.79 -27.29 -8.25
N ALA A 70 -1.17 -28.32 -7.71
CA ALA A 70 -1.68 -29.69 -7.81
C ALA A 70 -2.77 -29.99 -6.77
N ASP A 71 -2.74 -29.31 -5.61
CA ASP A 71 -3.71 -29.49 -4.53
C ASP A 71 -4.88 -28.48 -4.57
N GLY A 72 -4.82 -27.52 -5.48
CA GLY A 72 -5.91 -26.57 -5.74
C GLY A 72 -6.07 -25.54 -4.63
N ASP A 73 -5.02 -25.19 -3.90
CA ASP A 73 -5.02 -24.17 -2.86
C ASP A 73 -4.81 -22.74 -3.39
N LEU A 74 -4.61 -22.59 -4.71
CA LEU A 74 -4.32 -21.38 -5.46
C LEU A 74 -2.95 -20.76 -5.17
N VAL A 75 -2.02 -21.55 -4.65
CA VAL A 75 -0.64 -21.15 -4.37
C VAL A 75 0.32 -22.02 -5.21
N ALA A 76 1.44 -21.46 -5.59
CA ALA A 76 2.43 -22.19 -6.36
C ALA A 76 3.06 -23.33 -5.55
N ASP A 77 3.01 -24.57 -6.10
CA ASP A 77 3.72 -25.71 -5.55
C ASP A 77 5.24 -25.47 -5.52
N PRO A 78 5.96 -26.06 -4.54
CA PRO A 78 7.42 -26.11 -4.62
C PRO A 78 7.88 -26.87 -5.86
N PRO A 79 9.00 -26.47 -6.51
CA PRO A 79 9.56 -27.23 -7.59
C PRO A 79 9.84 -28.69 -7.19
N THR A 80 9.42 -29.64 -8.02
CA THR A 80 9.69 -31.08 -7.80
C THR A 80 11.16 -31.43 -8.02
N ASP A 81 11.85 -30.70 -8.91
CA ASP A 81 13.28 -30.82 -9.12
C ASP A 81 14.08 -30.13 -8.02
N PRO A 82 14.86 -30.84 -7.19
CA PRO A 82 15.68 -30.27 -6.14
C PRO A 82 16.70 -29.21 -6.63
N ALA A 83 17.10 -29.27 -7.90
CA ALA A 83 18.02 -28.27 -8.46
C ALA A 83 17.38 -26.90 -8.66
N GLN A 84 16.06 -26.84 -8.72
CA GLN A 84 15.28 -25.58 -8.79
C GLN A 84 14.91 -25.04 -7.42
N GLN A 85 15.16 -25.81 -6.36
CA GLN A 85 14.91 -25.37 -4.98
C GLN A 85 16.11 -24.57 -4.48
N ILE A 86 15.82 -23.46 -3.80
CA ILE A 86 16.85 -22.59 -3.21
C ILE A 86 17.05 -22.88 -1.73
N ASP A 87 18.31 -22.82 -1.30
CA ASP A 87 18.74 -22.99 0.08
C ASP A 87 19.90 -22.03 0.38
N PRO A 88 19.66 -20.70 0.39
CA PRO A 88 20.72 -19.71 0.49
C PRO A 88 21.43 -19.78 1.85
N PRO A 89 22.72 -19.40 1.93
CA PRO A 89 23.47 -19.40 3.19
C PRO A 89 22.95 -18.32 4.17
N THR A 90 22.40 -17.23 3.67
CA THR A 90 21.79 -16.12 4.43
C THR A 90 20.37 -15.92 3.92
N LEU A 91 19.42 -15.69 4.83
CA LEU A 91 18.04 -15.36 4.51
C LEU A 91 17.88 -13.86 4.52
N THR A 92 17.10 -13.32 3.57
CA THR A 92 16.71 -11.91 3.55
C THR A 92 15.27 -11.77 3.99
N PHE A 93 15.00 -10.75 4.80
CA PHE A 93 13.69 -10.41 5.35
C PHE A 93 13.30 -8.99 4.94
N CYS A 94 12.06 -8.78 4.53
CA CYS A 94 11.52 -7.45 4.22
C CYS A 94 10.07 -7.33 4.72
N TYR A 95 9.79 -6.26 5.46
CA TYR A 95 8.41 -5.89 5.81
C TYR A 95 7.77 -5.02 4.72
N VAL A 96 6.54 -4.54 4.93
CA VAL A 96 5.66 -4.01 3.88
C VAL A 96 6.18 -2.73 3.22
N THR A 97 6.76 -1.80 3.97
CA THR A 97 7.01 -0.44 3.49
C THR A 97 8.47 -0.09 3.38
N VAL A 98 8.77 0.77 2.40
CA VAL A 98 10.10 1.29 2.08
C VAL A 98 10.48 2.44 2.99
N ASP A 99 9.53 3.33 3.31
CA ASP A 99 9.83 4.63 3.94
C ASP A 99 10.00 4.58 5.46
N GLN A 100 9.83 3.40 6.09
CA GLN A 100 9.86 3.25 7.55
C GLN A 100 10.87 2.20 8.05
N ASP A 101 11.92 1.93 7.29
CA ASP A 101 12.96 0.94 7.67
C ASP A 101 13.53 1.18 9.05
N ALA A 102 13.74 2.44 9.44
CA ALA A 102 14.24 2.81 10.76
C ALA A 102 13.31 2.36 11.90
N THR A 103 12.00 2.27 11.63
CA THR A 103 10.99 1.82 12.60
C THR A 103 10.84 0.29 12.59
N PHE A 104 10.77 -0.31 11.41
CA PHE A 104 10.44 -1.72 11.27
C PHE A 104 11.64 -2.64 11.54
N LYS A 105 12.82 -2.32 11.05
CA LYS A 105 14.01 -3.16 11.28
C LYS A 105 14.26 -3.48 12.76
N PRO A 106 14.23 -2.52 13.71
CA PRO A 106 14.36 -2.83 15.14
C PRO A 106 13.18 -3.65 15.67
N ALA A 107 11.95 -3.38 15.20
CA ALA A 107 10.77 -4.09 15.67
C ALA A 107 10.81 -5.59 15.35
N PHE A 108 11.34 -5.96 14.18
CA PHE A 108 11.47 -7.34 13.73
C PHE A 108 12.77 -8.04 14.17
N ALA A 109 13.69 -7.37 14.89
CA ALA A 109 14.97 -7.93 15.28
C ALA A 109 14.84 -9.25 16.09
N GLY A 110 13.89 -9.31 17.04
CA GLY A 110 13.61 -10.52 17.82
C GLY A 110 13.11 -11.68 16.98
N LEU A 111 12.18 -11.42 16.04
CA LEU A 111 11.67 -12.42 15.11
C LEU A 111 12.77 -12.95 14.18
N MET A 112 13.58 -12.06 13.60
CA MET A 112 14.72 -12.45 12.75
C MET A 112 15.71 -13.34 13.52
N ALA A 113 16.00 -13.03 14.79
CA ALA A 113 16.84 -13.86 15.63
C ALA A 113 16.24 -15.24 15.90
N ALA A 114 14.92 -15.32 16.14
CA ALA A 114 14.21 -16.58 16.32
C ALA A 114 14.26 -17.46 15.04
N ILE A 115 14.00 -16.85 13.88
CA ILE A 115 14.11 -17.53 12.58
C ILE A 115 15.56 -17.98 12.33
N SER A 116 16.55 -17.14 12.63
CA SER A 116 17.97 -17.50 12.49
C SER A 116 18.31 -18.71 13.35
N LYS A 117 17.86 -18.74 14.60
CA LYS A 117 18.05 -19.88 15.51
C LYS A 117 17.42 -21.17 14.99
N ALA A 118 16.17 -21.10 14.49
CA ALA A 118 15.43 -22.25 14.01
C ALA A 118 15.99 -22.84 12.71
N THR A 119 16.50 -21.99 11.83
CA THR A 119 17.03 -22.37 10.51
C THR A 119 18.53 -22.67 10.52
N GLY A 120 19.27 -22.13 11.49
CA GLY A 120 20.73 -22.16 11.52
C GLY A 120 21.37 -21.20 10.50
N LYS A 121 20.61 -20.23 9.96
CA LYS A 121 21.07 -19.28 8.94
C LYS A 121 20.93 -17.84 9.44
N PRO A 122 21.90 -16.95 9.12
CA PRO A 122 21.72 -15.51 9.36
C PRO A 122 20.49 -14.99 8.66
N VAL A 123 19.80 -13.99 9.26
CA VAL A 123 18.66 -13.31 8.65
C VAL A 123 19.00 -11.81 8.59
N GLU A 124 18.96 -11.25 7.39
CA GLU A 124 19.26 -9.84 7.14
C GLU A 124 18.01 -9.09 6.71
N TYR A 125 17.80 -7.91 7.28
CA TYR A 125 16.72 -7.01 6.86
C TYR A 125 17.14 -6.25 5.60
N VAL A 126 16.29 -6.28 4.58
CA VAL A 126 16.47 -5.57 3.31
C VAL A 126 15.26 -4.70 3.01
N ALA A 127 15.46 -3.57 2.32
CA ALA A 127 14.41 -2.66 1.89
C ALA A 127 14.25 -2.70 0.36
N TYR A 128 13.05 -2.44 -0.11
CA TYR A 128 12.71 -2.32 -1.54
C TYR A 128 11.93 -1.03 -1.78
N GLY A 129 12.22 -0.34 -2.89
CA GLY A 129 11.63 0.94 -3.26
C GLY A 129 10.18 0.86 -3.72
N SER A 130 9.69 -0.33 -4.06
CA SER A 130 8.33 -0.52 -4.55
C SER A 130 7.86 -1.96 -4.44
N ILE A 131 6.55 -2.17 -4.49
CA ILE A 131 5.95 -3.52 -4.55
C ILE A 131 6.44 -4.30 -5.78
N PRO A 132 6.47 -3.75 -7.02
CA PRO A 132 7.00 -4.47 -8.17
C PRO A 132 8.45 -4.93 -8.00
N GLU A 133 9.32 -4.10 -7.42
CA GLU A 133 10.71 -4.48 -7.15
C GLU A 133 10.79 -5.64 -6.15
N LYS A 134 10.03 -5.56 -5.07
CA LYS A 134 9.92 -6.60 -4.05
C LYS A 134 9.41 -7.93 -4.63
N LEU A 135 8.36 -7.89 -5.47
CA LEU A 135 7.83 -9.06 -6.14
C LEU A 135 8.83 -9.69 -7.13
N ARG A 136 9.60 -8.86 -7.86
CA ARG A 136 10.70 -9.38 -8.70
C ARG A 136 11.77 -10.06 -7.86
N ALA A 137 12.10 -9.53 -6.69
CA ALA A 137 13.06 -10.16 -5.77
C ALA A 137 12.55 -11.51 -5.21
N ILE A 138 11.26 -11.60 -4.86
CA ILE A 138 10.60 -12.85 -4.47
C ILE A 138 10.68 -13.87 -5.61
N ARG A 139 10.23 -13.48 -6.82
CA ARG A 139 10.25 -14.35 -8.01
C ARG A 139 11.65 -14.85 -8.36
N ALA A 140 12.67 -14.02 -8.18
CA ALA A 140 14.06 -14.37 -8.40
C ALA A 140 14.69 -15.18 -7.26
N GLY A 141 13.95 -15.48 -6.18
CA GLY A 141 14.50 -16.16 -5.00
C GLY A 141 15.50 -15.36 -4.20
N LYS A 142 15.59 -14.04 -4.42
CA LYS A 142 16.51 -13.12 -3.72
C LYS A 142 15.93 -12.57 -2.41
N LEU A 143 14.63 -12.66 -2.22
CA LEU A 143 13.93 -12.30 -0.97
C LEU A 143 13.22 -13.56 -0.46
N GLN A 144 13.68 -14.11 0.66
CA GLN A 144 13.20 -15.38 1.19
C GLN A 144 12.07 -15.22 2.20
N ILE A 145 11.98 -14.09 2.88
CA ILE A 145 10.92 -13.83 3.85
C ILE A 145 10.38 -12.43 3.57
N ALA A 146 9.14 -12.36 3.15
CA ALA A 146 8.50 -11.10 2.79
C ALA A 146 7.15 -10.96 3.49
N ALA A 147 6.78 -9.73 3.88
CA ALA A 147 5.39 -9.39 4.12
C ALA A 147 4.84 -8.60 2.92
N LEU A 148 3.65 -8.93 2.46
CA LEU A 148 2.93 -8.20 1.44
C LEU A 148 1.64 -7.64 2.04
N ASN A 149 1.30 -6.39 1.72
CA ASN A 149 0.04 -5.81 2.12
C ASN A 149 -1.14 -6.57 1.47
N THR A 150 -2.32 -6.45 2.05
CA THR A 150 -3.53 -7.17 1.66
C THR A 150 -3.76 -7.19 0.15
N GLY A 151 -3.72 -6.04 -0.50
CA GLY A 151 -3.96 -5.93 -1.94
C GLY A 151 -2.83 -6.51 -2.80
N SER A 152 -1.58 -6.58 -2.29
CA SER A 152 -0.44 -7.11 -3.05
C SER A 152 -0.28 -8.62 -2.91
N VAL A 153 -0.91 -9.27 -1.92
CA VAL A 153 -0.80 -10.72 -1.73
C VAL A 153 -1.27 -11.50 -2.96
N PRO A 154 -2.48 -11.27 -3.52
CA PRO A 154 -2.91 -12.00 -4.71
C PRO A 154 -2.00 -11.77 -5.93
N LEU A 155 -1.53 -10.54 -6.12
CA LEU A 155 -0.56 -10.23 -7.17
C LEU A 155 0.75 -11.02 -6.97
N GLY A 156 1.26 -11.07 -5.74
CA GLY A 156 2.48 -11.81 -5.39
C GLY A 156 2.33 -13.31 -5.58
N VAL A 157 1.22 -13.88 -5.13
CA VAL A 157 0.91 -15.30 -5.31
C VAL A 157 0.87 -15.64 -6.80
N CYS A 158 0.08 -14.91 -7.58
CA CYS A 158 -0.12 -15.23 -9.00
C CYS A 158 1.12 -14.98 -9.86
N THR A 159 1.92 -13.95 -9.58
CA THR A 159 2.97 -13.51 -10.51
C THR A 159 4.40 -13.75 -10.03
N ALA A 160 4.60 -13.88 -8.72
CA ALA A 160 5.93 -14.02 -8.12
C ALA A 160 6.16 -15.36 -7.41
N GLY A 161 5.15 -16.24 -7.38
CA GLY A 161 5.23 -17.50 -6.62
C GLY A 161 5.38 -17.26 -5.12
N PHE A 162 4.75 -16.20 -4.61
CA PHE A 162 4.70 -15.91 -3.17
C PHE A 162 3.79 -16.92 -2.48
N VAL A 163 4.31 -17.62 -1.48
CA VAL A 163 3.58 -18.58 -0.65
C VAL A 163 3.27 -17.94 0.70
N PRO A 164 2.03 -17.52 0.98
CA PRO A 164 1.64 -16.98 2.28
C PRO A 164 1.77 -18.05 3.37
N LEU A 165 2.46 -17.74 4.47
CA LEU A 165 2.70 -18.66 5.58
C LEU A 165 1.86 -18.33 6.81
N CYS A 166 1.85 -17.04 7.18
CA CYS A 166 1.17 -16.54 8.37
C CYS A 166 0.82 -15.06 8.26
N GLN A 167 -0.01 -14.58 9.18
CA GLN A 167 -0.36 -13.18 9.35
C GLN A 167 -0.42 -12.84 10.85
N ALA A 168 -0.35 -11.54 11.17
CA ALA A 168 -0.57 -11.06 12.53
C ALA A 168 -2.03 -11.25 12.93
N ALA A 169 -2.28 -11.58 14.21
CA ALA A 169 -3.62 -11.79 14.75
C ALA A 169 -3.73 -11.38 16.22
N ASP A 170 -4.94 -11.09 16.65
CA ASP A 170 -5.28 -10.88 18.06
C ASP A 170 -5.24 -12.18 18.87
N ALA A 171 -5.64 -12.11 20.14
CA ALA A 171 -5.67 -13.26 21.03
C ALA A 171 -6.66 -14.34 20.58
N GLU A 172 -7.76 -13.96 19.96
CA GLU A 172 -8.80 -14.82 19.41
C GLU A 172 -8.40 -15.45 18.08
N GLY A 173 -7.35 -14.95 17.45
CA GLY A 173 -6.82 -15.42 16.15
C GLY A 173 -7.38 -14.68 14.96
N ALA A 174 -8.07 -13.55 15.17
CA ALA A 174 -8.53 -12.71 14.09
C ALA A 174 -7.38 -11.82 13.57
N GLY A 175 -7.04 -11.98 12.29
CA GLY A 175 -6.09 -11.17 11.56
C GLY A 175 -6.79 -10.40 10.46
N THR A 176 -7.80 -9.58 10.82
CA THR A 176 -8.63 -8.87 9.85
C THR A 176 -8.85 -7.42 10.27
N TYR A 177 -9.15 -6.58 9.29
CA TYR A 177 -9.52 -5.17 9.47
C TYR A 177 -10.68 -4.79 8.56
N GLN A 178 -11.28 -3.62 8.80
CA GLN A 178 -12.32 -3.02 7.94
C GLN A 178 -11.78 -1.78 7.24
N MET A 179 -12.26 -1.51 6.03
CA MET A 179 -12.05 -0.24 5.35
C MET A 179 -12.98 0.82 5.95
N LYS A 180 -12.44 2.01 6.16
CA LYS A 180 -13.21 3.18 6.63
C LYS A 180 -13.05 4.34 5.65
N ILE A 181 -14.12 5.15 5.48
CA ILE A 181 -14.03 6.46 4.85
C ILE A 181 -14.18 7.49 5.95
N ILE A 182 -13.18 8.36 6.07
CA ILE A 182 -13.09 9.41 7.08
C ILE A 182 -13.10 10.79 6.45
N VAL A 183 -13.63 11.76 7.18
CA VAL A 183 -13.69 13.18 6.80
C VAL A 183 -13.26 14.03 8.00
N PRO A 184 -12.85 15.31 7.82
CA PRO A 184 -12.64 16.22 8.94
C PRO A 184 -13.87 16.28 9.86
N SER A 185 -13.67 16.46 11.17
CA SER A 185 -14.78 16.43 12.16
C SER A 185 -15.86 17.47 11.90
N ASP A 186 -15.51 18.63 11.34
CA ASP A 186 -16.41 19.73 10.97
C ASP A 186 -16.95 19.62 9.53
N SER A 187 -16.62 18.58 8.78
CA SER A 187 -17.15 18.36 7.43
C SER A 187 -18.67 18.24 7.42
N PRO A 188 -19.40 18.77 6.41
CA PRO A 188 -20.83 18.56 6.26
C PRO A 188 -21.18 17.12 5.87
N LEU A 189 -20.23 16.33 5.35
CA LEU A 189 -20.45 14.97 4.90
C LEU A 189 -20.75 14.04 6.08
N THR A 190 -21.78 13.22 6.01
CA THR A 190 -22.25 12.36 7.11
C THR A 190 -22.38 10.90 6.72
N ASN A 191 -22.44 10.59 5.43
CA ASN A 191 -22.54 9.23 4.89
C ASN A 191 -21.85 9.14 3.52
N ILE A 192 -21.71 7.92 3.00
CA ILE A 192 -21.00 7.66 1.74
C ILE A 192 -21.62 8.35 0.53
N ASN A 193 -22.94 8.54 0.50
CA ASN A 193 -23.63 9.17 -0.65
C ASN A 193 -23.35 10.69 -0.74
N ASP A 194 -22.94 11.29 0.38
CA ASP A 194 -22.59 12.72 0.41
C ASP A 194 -21.26 12.99 -0.32
N LEU A 195 -20.54 11.95 -0.74
CA LEU A 195 -19.31 12.09 -1.55
C LEU A 195 -19.57 12.59 -2.98
N ARG A 196 -20.83 12.63 -3.44
CA ARG A 196 -21.15 13.18 -4.76
C ARG A 196 -20.72 14.64 -4.87
N GLY A 197 -19.90 14.93 -5.90
CA GLY A 197 -19.36 16.25 -6.14
C GLY A 197 -18.15 16.64 -5.25
N HIS A 198 -17.67 15.73 -4.42
CA HIS A 198 -16.52 15.92 -3.54
C HIS A 198 -15.30 15.12 -3.98
N ASP A 199 -14.13 15.45 -3.44
CA ASP A 199 -12.89 14.70 -3.69
C ASP A 199 -12.67 13.62 -2.62
N LEU A 200 -12.44 12.37 -3.08
CA LEU A 200 -12.00 11.26 -2.24
C LEU A 200 -10.50 11.04 -2.40
N THR A 201 -9.77 11.11 -1.31
CA THR A 201 -8.35 10.74 -1.29
C THR A 201 -8.23 9.23 -1.16
N LEU A 202 -7.59 8.63 -2.16
CA LEU A 202 -7.20 7.23 -2.22
C LEU A 202 -5.68 7.11 -2.02
N THR A 203 -5.21 5.92 -1.66
CA THR A 203 -3.79 5.62 -1.53
C THR A 203 -3.21 5.05 -2.84
N ASP A 204 -2.11 4.31 -2.76
CA ASP A 204 -1.50 3.60 -3.89
C ASP A 204 -2.46 2.53 -4.47
N PRO A 205 -2.48 2.33 -5.80
CA PRO A 205 -3.31 1.32 -6.47
C PRO A 205 -3.11 -0.13 -6.00
N SER A 206 -1.99 -0.44 -5.35
CA SER A 206 -1.75 -1.76 -4.73
C SER A 206 -2.52 -1.96 -3.42
N SER A 207 -3.08 -0.89 -2.83
CA SER A 207 -3.82 -0.97 -1.58
C SER A 207 -5.22 -1.54 -1.79
N ASN A 208 -5.62 -2.48 -0.92
CA ASN A 208 -6.98 -3.01 -0.88
C ASN A 208 -7.96 -1.94 -0.36
N SER A 209 -7.82 -1.52 0.89
CA SER A 209 -8.76 -0.61 1.57
C SER A 209 -8.59 0.86 1.22
N GLY A 210 -7.39 1.26 0.80
CA GLY A 210 -7.13 2.64 0.41
C GLY A 210 -7.42 2.95 -1.05
N TYR A 211 -7.64 1.93 -1.90
CA TYR A 211 -7.85 2.14 -3.33
C TYR A 211 -8.93 1.25 -3.93
N ARG A 212 -8.77 -0.07 -3.93
CA ARG A 212 -9.63 -0.99 -4.70
C ARG A 212 -11.01 -1.13 -4.09
N THR A 213 -11.09 -1.39 -2.79
CA THR A 213 -12.35 -1.57 -2.07
C THR A 213 -13.26 -0.35 -2.15
N PRO A 214 -12.79 0.90 -1.88
CA PRO A 214 -13.66 2.07 -2.00
C PRO A 214 -14.19 2.27 -3.42
N LEU A 215 -13.44 1.97 -4.47
CA LEU A 215 -13.93 2.04 -5.85
C LEU A 215 -15.08 1.07 -6.09
N VAL A 216 -14.98 -0.16 -5.58
CA VAL A 216 -16.05 -1.18 -5.69
C VAL A 216 -17.29 -0.73 -4.94
N ILE A 217 -17.15 -0.35 -3.68
CA ILE A 217 -18.25 0.04 -2.81
C ILE A 217 -18.97 1.28 -3.36
N LEU A 218 -18.23 2.30 -3.80
CA LEU A 218 -18.82 3.50 -4.39
C LEU A 218 -19.58 3.19 -5.67
N ARG A 219 -19.07 2.28 -6.50
CA ARG A 219 -19.79 1.81 -7.69
C ARG A 219 -21.09 1.07 -7.33
N GLU A 220 -21.09 0.25 -6.27
CA GLU A 220 -22.30 -0.40 -5.75
C GLU A 220 -23.32 0.61 -5.23
N HIS A 221 -22.87 1.77 -4.74
CA HIS A 221 -23.71 2.92 -4.41
C HIS A 221 -24.06 3.81 -5.62
N GLY A 222 -23.79 3.35 -6.85
CA GLY A 222 -24.08 4.07 -8.08
C GLY A 222 -23.24 5.33 -8.29
N MET A 223 -22.00 5.34 -7.79
CA MET A 223 -21.04 6.43 -7.93
C MET A 223 -19.78 5.96 -8.63
N VAL A 224 -19.38 6.66 -9.70
CA VAL A 224 -18.19 6.35 -10.52
C VAL A 224 -17.37 7.63 -10.73
N PRO A 225 -16.06 7.60 -10.50
CA PRO A 225 -15.21 8.74 -10.81
C PRO A 225 -14.97 8.81 -12.32
N PRO A 226 -14.66 9.97 -12.89
CA PRO A 226 -14.69 11.30 -12.24
C PRO A 226 -16.08 11.95 -12.26
N ASN A 227 -17.13 11.27 -12.72
CA ASN A 227 -18.44 11.85 -12.98
C ASN A 227 -19.18 12.20 -11.68
N ASP A 228 -19.12 11.31 -10.68
CA ASP A 228 -19.86 11.47 -9.43
C ASP A 228 -19.00 12.04 -8.30
N TYR A 229 -17.68 11.78 -8.30
CA TYR A 229 -16.73 12.29 -7.31
C TYR A 229 -15.33 12.40 -7.92
N GLY A 230 -14.50 13.30 -7.38
CA GLY A 230 -13.10 13.41 -7.76
C GLY A 230 -12.21 12.40 -7.01
N VAL A 231 -11.07 12.04 -7.58
CA VAL A 231 -10.07 11.19 -6.93
C VAL A 231 -8.75 11.95 -6.79
N ARG A 232 -8.18 11.90 -5.60
CA ARG A 232 -6.80 12.35 -5.33
C ARG A 232 -6.01 11.16 -4.81
N LEU A 233 -4.71 11.13 -5.08
CA LEU A 233 -3.81 10.11 -4.54
C LEU A 233 -2.97 10.68 -3.41
N SER A 234 -2.67 9.82 -2.44
CA SER A 234 -1.68 10.05 -1.38
C SER A 234 -0.67 8.90 -1.39
N ASP A 235 0.47 9.08 -0.73
CA ASP A 235 1.52 8.06 -0.68
C ASP A 235 1.20 6.89 0.27
N GLY A 236 0.06 6.97 1.00
CA GLY A 236 -0.38 5.89 1.88
C GLY A 236 -1.43 6.30 2.92
N HIS A 237 -1.83 5.32 3.74
CA HIS A 237 -2.87 5.54 4.76
C HIS A 237 -2.50 6.62 5.78
N VAL A 238 -1.25 6.65 6.23
CA VAL A 238 -0.78 7.65 7.21
C VAL A 238 -0.90 9.05 6.63
N GLU A 239 -0.46 9.27 5.39
CA GLU A 239 -0.59 10.56 4.74
C GLU A 239 -2.05 10.95 4.52
N SER A 240 -2.91 10.02 4.09
CA SER A 240 -4.35 10.22 3.97
C SER A 240 -4.95 10.72 5.30
N ILE A 241 -4.61 10.07 6.42
CA ILE A 241 -5.05 10.43 7.77
C ILE A 241 -4.55 11.84 8.16
N GLN A 242 -3.28 12.15 7.88
CA GLN A 242 -2.72 13.47 8.15
C GLN A 242 -3.33 14.56 7.27
N ASN A 243 -3.75 14.23 6.05
CA ASN A 243 -4.47 15.15 5.17
C ASN A 243 -5.87 15.46 5.71
N ILE A 244 -6.58 14.49 6.29
CA ILE A 244 -7.86 14.71 6.99
C ILE A 244 -7.66 15.59 8.23
N LYS A 245 -6.70 15.26 9.11
CA LYS A 245 -6.38 16.06 10.29
C LYS A 245 -6.06 17.53 9.94
N GLY A 246 -5.25 17.71 8.90
CA GLY A 246 -4.85 19.04 8.42
C GLY A 246 -5.89 19.73 7.53
N LYS A 247 -7.08 19.15 7.32
CA LYS A 247 -8.15 19.64 6.44
C LYS A 247 -7.67 19.89 4.99
N ARG A 248 -6.68 19.13 4.53
CA ARG A 248 -6.17 19.16 3.15
C ARG A 248 -6.89 18.20 2.22
N ALA A 249 -7.68 17.28 2.79
CA ALA A 249 -8.55 16.36 2.07
C ALA A 249 -10.00 16.51 2.57
N GLU A 250 -10.97 16.40 1.66
CA GLU A 250 -12.40 16.44 1.99
C GLU A 250 -12.85 15.10 2.58
N ALA A 251 -12.36 13.99 2.01
CA ALA A 251 -12.59 12.63 2.47
C ALA A 251 -11.36 11.77 2.14
N ALA A 252 -11.18 10.68 2.89
CA ALA A 252 -10.13 9.71 2.62
C ALA A 252 -10.58 8.28 2.93
N ALA A 253 -10.21 7.33 2.06
CA ALA A 253 -10.38 5.91 2.31
C ALA A 253 -9.12 5.33 3.00
N VAL A 254 -9.30 4.68 4.14
CA VAL A 254 -8.19 4.19 4.98
C VAL A 254 -8.46 2.79 5.50
N ALA A 255 -7.39 2.09 5.88
CA ALA A 255 -7.46 0.88 6.68
C ALA A 255 -7.79 1.23 8.11
N GLY A 256 -8.76 0.54 8.71
CA GLY A 256 -9.25 0.83 10.06
C GLY A 256 -8.20 0.59 11.13
N ASP A 257 -7.40 -0.45 10.99
CA ASP A 257 -6.27 -0.79 11.86
C ASP A 257 -5.17 0.29 11.84
N VAL A 258 -4.85 0.83 10.66
CA VAL A 258 -3.91 1.96 10.52
C VAL A 258 -4.45 3.20 11.20
N LEU A 259 -5.75 3.50 11.03
CA LEU A 259 -6.40 4.64 11.71
C LEU A 259 -6.33 4.51 13.23
N GLU A 260 -6.60 3.32 13.76
CA GLU A 260 -6.51 3.02 15.18
C GLU A 260 -5.07 3.14 15.70
N ARG A 261 -4.09 2.67 14.93
CA ARG A 261 -2.67 2.84 15.27
C ARG A 261 -2.26 4.30 15.34
N GLU A 262 -2.63 5.11 14.35
CA GLU A 262 -2.31 6.54 14.32
C GLU A 262 -3.01 7.30 15.46
N GLN A 263 -4.23 6.89 15.82
CA GLN A 263 -4.96 7.45 16.96
C GLN A 263 -4.29 7.10 18.29
N ASN A 264 -3.91 5.84 18.50
CA ASN A 264 -3.26 5.38 19.71
C ASN A 264 -1.84 5.97 19.87
N ALA A 265 -1.16 6.25 18.75
CA ALA A 265 0.11 6.98 18.74
C ALA A 265 -0.03 8.49 19.02
N GLY A 266 -1.26 9.02 19.10
CA GLY A 266 -1.52 10.45 19.31
C GLY A 266 -1.30 11.31 18.05
N HIS A 267 -1.13 10.70 16.89
CA HIS A 267 -0.92 11.41 15.63
C HIS A 267 -2.22 12.03 15.09
N ILE A 268 -3.37 11.48 15.46
CA ILE A 268 -4.71 12.03 15.21
C ILE A 268 -5.59 11.78 16.42
N ALA A 269 -6.43 12.75 16.82
CA ALA A 269 -7.39 12.58 17.90
C ALA A 269 -8.78 12.19 17.35
N ALA A 270 -9.61 11.54 18.17
CA ALA A 270 -10.99 11.20 17.82
C ALA A 270 -11.84 12.41 17.43
N GLY A 271 -11.49 13.61 17.95
CA GLY A 271 -12.16 14.88 17.61
C GLY A 271 -11.69 15.54 16.30
N ASP A 272 -10.64 15.03 15.66
CA ASP A 272 -10.10 15.60 14.42
C ASP A 272 -10.85 15.10 13.17
N TYR A 273 -11.55 13.98 13.27
CA TYR A 273 -12.22 13.32 12.15
C TYR A 273 -13.56 12.71 12.56
N LYS A 274 -14.35 12.33 11.60
CA LYS A 274 -15.49 11.41 11.76
C LYS A 274 -15.49 10.35 10.66
N VAL A 275 -15.99 9.16 11.00
CA VAL A 275 -16.17 8.06 10.06
C VAL A 275 -17.55 8.21 9.42
N ILE A 276 -17.61 8.29 8.09
CA ILE A 276 -18.87 8.36 7.34
C ILE A 276 -19.25 7.04 6.69
N PHE A 277 -18.32 6.08 6.67
CA PHE A 277 -18.56 4.73 6.17
C PHE A 277 -17.57 3.74 6.78
N THR A 278 -18.05 2.53 7.09
CA THR A 278 -17.23 1.38 7.45
C THR A 278 -17.71 0.21 6.60
N SER A 279 -16.79 -0.55 6.00
CA SER A 279 -17.15 -1.72 5.19
C SER A 279 -17.79 -2.81 6.05
N ASP A 280 -18.88 -3.43 5.57
CA ASP A 280 -19.47 -4.61 6.22
C ASP A 280 -18.50 -5.79 6.19
N GLN A 281 -17.71 -5.87 5.13
CA GLN A 281 -16.72 -6.91 4.92
C GLN A 281 -15.42 -6.60 5.64
N THR A 282 -14.84 -7.63 6.28
CA THR A 282 -13.47 -7.60 6.79
C THR A 282 -12.48 -8.13 5.76
N PHE A 283 -11.25 -7.66 5.84
CA PHE A 283 -10.14 -8.03 4.97
C PHE A 283 -8.99 -8.61 5.78
N PRO A 284 -8.25 -9.60 5.24
CA PRO A 284 -7.08 -10.11 5.92
C PRO A 284 -5.99 -9.05 6.01
N ASP A 285 -5.19 -9.12 7.07
CA ASP A 285 -3.99 -8.31 7.22
C ASP A 285 -2.90 -8.67 6.19
N ALA A 286 -1.77 -7.97 6.27
CA ALA A 286 -0.57 -8.30 5.52
C ALA A 286 -0.17 -9.77 5.78
N ALA A 287 0.13 -10.51 4.73
CA ALA A 287 0.62 -11.87 4.85
C ALA A 287 2.16 -11.90 4.78
N PHE A 288 2.75 -12.67 5.68
CA PHE A 288 4.14 -13.06 5.65
C PHE A 288 4.28 -14.37 4.90
N GLY A 289 5.27 -14.46 4.04
CA GLY A 289 5.47 -15.64 3.21
C GLY A 289 6.86 -15.75 2.62
N CYS A 290 7.04 -16.74 1.77
CA CYS A 290 8.31 -17.03 1.12
C CYS A 290 8.11 -17.32 -0.38
N PRO A 291 9.17 -17.34 -1.20
CA PRO A 291 9.08 -17.80 -2.57
C PRO A 291 8.85 -19.32 -2.64
N HIS A 292 8.03 -19.77 -3.60
CA HIS A 292 7.67 -21.18 -3.78
C HIS A 292 8.89 -22.09 -3.98
N GLN A 293 9.98 -21.56 -4.57
CA GLN A 293 11.21 -22.31 -4.78
C GLN A 293 12.08 -22.48 -3.54
N LEU A 294 11.72 -21.87 -2.40
CA LEU A 294 12.45 -22.11 -1.15
C LEU A 294 12.30 -23.57 -0.73
N LYS A 295 13.41 -24.23 -0.37
CA LYS A 295 13.35 -25.62 0.10
C LYS A 295 12.21 -25.85 1.08
N PRO A 296 11.30 -26.82 0.87
CA PRO A 296 10.12 -27.03 1.72
C PRO A 296 10.44 -27.18 3.21
N ALA A 297 11.53 -27.89 3.53
CA ALA A 297 11.97 -28.05 4.92
C ALA A 297 12.43 -26.72 5.55
N LEU A 298 13.00 -25.81 4.77
CA LEU A 298 13.41 -24.48 5.23
C LEU A 298 12.20 -23.57 5.40
N ALA A 299 11.27 -23.56 4.44
CA ALA A 299 9.99 -22.83 4.54
C ALA A 299 9.18 -23.27 5.77
N ALA A 300 9.11 -24.59 6.03
CA ALA A 300 8.44 -25.13 7.22
C ALA A 300 9.08 -24.64 8.52
N LYS A 301 10.42 -24.62 8.61
CA LYS A 301 11.13 -24.09 9.80
C LYS A 301 10.86 -22.61 10.00
N ILE A 302 10.84 -21.81 8.92
CA ILE A 302 10.53 -20.38 8.99
C ILE A 302 9.08 -20.19 9.50
N LYS A 303 8.12 -20.89 8.89
CA LYS A 303 6.71 -20.84 9.30
C LYS A 303 6.55 -21.19 10.79
N GLN A 304 7.15 -22.31 11.22
CA GLN A 304 7.03 -22.73 12.61
C GLN A 304 7.68 -21.73 13.58
N ALA A 305 8.87 -21.21 13.25
CA ALA A 305 9.54 -20.20 14.05
C ALA A 305 8.70 -18.91 14.21
N MET A 306 7.94 -18.54 13.18
CA MET A 306 7.02 -17.39 13.26
C MET A 306 5.81 -17.70 14.13
N LEU A 307 5.19 -18.86 13.94
CA LEU A 307 4.00 -19.27 14.73
C LEU A 307 4.30 -19.45 16.22
N ASP A 308 5.51 -19.94 16.56
CA ASP A 308 5.95 -20.17 17.93
C ASP A 308 6.57 -18.92 18.58
N PHE A 309 6.74 -17.82 17.83
CA PHE A 309 7.39 -16.62 18.33
C PHE A 309 6.51 -15.91 19.37
N ASP A 310 7.01 -15.84 20.61
CA ASP A 310 6.38 -15.04 21.66
C ASP A 310 6.68 -13.54 21.45
N TRP A 311 5.63 -12.75 21.26
CA TRP A 311 5.76 -11.32 21.01
C TRP A 311 6.00 -10.51 22.28
N LYS A 312 5.73 -11.09 23.46
CA LYS A 312 5.79 -10.39 24.75
C LYS A 312 7.20 -9.82 25.01
N GLY A 313 7.26 -8.54 25.32
CA GLY A 313 8.52 -7.80 25.58
C GLY A 313 9.33 -7.48 24.31
N THR A 314 8.83 -7.77 23.12
CA THR A 314 9.55 -7.59 21.86
C THR A 314 9.15 -6.29 21.14
N GLY A 315 9.84 -5.98 20.05
CA GLY A 315 9.48 -4.89 19.17
C GLY A 315 8.16 -5.11 18.44
N LEU A 316 7.76 -6.38 18.19
CA LEU A 316 6.47 -6.71 17.56
C LEU A 316 5.30 -6.40 18.47
N GLU A 317 5.39 -6.73 19.77
CA GLU A 317 4.35 -6.35 20.73
C GLU A 317 4.09 -4.84 20.71
N LYS A 318 5.16 -4.03 20.69
CA LYS A 318 5.04 -2.57 20.64
C LYS A 318 4.48 -2.09 19.30
N LEU A 319 4.93 -2.67 18.19
CA LEU A 319 4.52 -2.27 16.84
C LEU A 319 3.02 -2.52 16.62
N PHE A 320 2.52 -3.66 17.06
CA PHE A 320 1.15 -4.11 16.83
C PHE A 320 0.19 -3.93 18.03
N ALA A 321 0.69 -3.34 19.13
CA ALA A 321 -0.13 -3.14 20.35
C ALA A 321 -1.42 -2.35 20.06
N ALA A 322 -1.33 -1.34 19.20
CA ALA A 322 -2.44 -0.49 18.83
C ALA A 322 -3.54 -1.21 18.03
N GLU A 323 -3.17 -2.28 17.33
CA GLU A 323 -4.05 -3.12 16.53
C GLU A 323 -4.55 -4.34 17.32
N GLY A 324 -4.16 -4.47 18.60
CA GLY A 324 -4.50 -5.60 19.44
C GLY A 324 -3.89 -6.94 19.00
N LYS A 325 -2.92 -6.91 18.06
CA LYS A 325 -2.27 -8.12 17.55
C LYS A 325 -1.20 -8.60 18.53
N VAL A 326 -1.16 -9.89 18.78
CA VAL A 326 -0.28 -10.48 19.81
C VAL A 326 0.46 -11.73 19.35
N ARG A 327 0.15 -12.27 18.18
CA ARG A 327 0.76 -13.50 17.65
C ARG A 327 0.64 -13.61 16.14
N PHE A 328 1.35 -14.57 15.57
CA PHE A 328 1.10 -15.03 14.21
C PHE A 328 0.13 -16.21 14.18
N VAL A 329 -0.71 -16.26 13.14
CA VAL A 329 -1.58 -17.38 12.81
C VAL A 329 -1.33 -17.83 11.37
N PRO A 330 -1.53 -19.12 11.03
CA PRO A 330 -1.36 -19.60 9.67
C PRO A 330 -2.38 -18.96 8.73
N VAL A 331 -1.99 -18.76 7.47
CA VAL A 331 -2.85 -18.27 6.39
C VAL A 331 -3.29 -19.44 5.53
N ASP A 332 -4.60 -19.53 5.29
CA ASP A 332 -5.20 -20.28 4.20
C ASP A 332 -5.52 -19.27 3.08
N TYR A 333 -4.63 -19.17 2.07
CA TYR A 333 -4.76 -18.14 1.04
C TYR A 333 -6.09 -18.20 0.30
N LYS A 334 -6.52 -19.42 -0.07
CA LYS A 334 -7.76 -19.62 -0.83
C LYS A 334 -8.98 -19.06 -0.10
N LYS A 335 -9.03 -19.22 1.20
CA LYS A 335 -10.09 -18.74 2.08
C LYS A 335 -9.90 -17.29 2.50
N SER A 336 -8.75 -17.00 3.11
CA SER A 336 -8.50 -15.70 3.76
C SER A 336 -8.52 -14.54 2.77
N PHE A 337 -8.01 -14.76 1.54
CA PHE A 337 -7.95 -13.71 0.51
C PHE A 337 -9.06 -13.81 -0.54
N GLU A 338 -10.11 -14.60 -0.32
CA GLU A 338 -11.23 -14.72 -1.26
C GLU A 338 -11.90 -13.37 -1.54
N SER A 339 -12.14 -12.59 -0.49
CA SER A 339 -12.76 -11.27 -0.61
C SER A 339 -11.92 -10.29 -1.42
N VAL A 340 -10.60 -10.30 -1.23
CA VAL A 340 -9.68 -9.46 -1.98
C VAL A 340 -9.67 -9.84 -3.47
N ARG A 341 -9.61 -11.15 -3.76
CA ARG A 341 -9.69 -11.63 -5.15
C ARG A 341 -11.00 -11.28 -5.83
N ARG A 342 -12.14 -11.36 -5.12
CA ARG A 342 -13.46 -10.96 -5.65
C ARG A 342 -13.51 -9.46 -5.96
N ILE A 343 -12.92 -8.61 -5.11
CA ILE A 343 -12.80 -7.18 -5.37
C ILE A 343 -11.96 -6.96 -6.62
N ASP A 344 -10.80 -7.58 -6.73
CA ASP A 344 -9.92 -7.48 -7.89
C ASP A 344 -10.64 -7.93 -9.19
N GLU A 345 -11.40 -9.02 -9.13
CA GLU A 345 -12.25 -9.47 -10.25
C GLU A 345 -13.30 -8.43 -10.63
N SER A 346 -13.96 -7.84 -9.64
CA SER A 346 -15.09 -6.92 -9.89
C SER A 346 -14.68 -5.63 -10.57
N ILE A 347 -13.40 -5.20 -10.41
CA ILE A 347 -12.84 -4.02 -11.06
C ILE A 347 -11.96 -4.35 -12.27
N GLY A 348 -11.85 -5.61 -12.66
CA GLY A 348 -11.01 -5.98 -13.78
C GLY A 348 -9.50 -5.89 -13.52
N TYR A 349 -9.05 -6.00 -12.26
CA TYR A 349 -7.63 -5.91 -11.92
C TYR A 349 -6.84 -7.12 -12.44
N ALA A 350 -5.96 -6.88 -13.41
CA ALA A 350 -5.11 -7.92 -13.97
C ALA A 350 -3.84 -8.08 -13.14
N TYR A 351 -3.56 -9.31 -12.68
CA TYR A 351 -2.30 -9.62 -12.02
C TYR A 351 -1.16 -9.67 -13.04
N LYS A 352 -0.48 -8.53 -13.21
CA LYS A 352 0.70 -8.42 -14.05
C LYS A 352 1.82 -7.79 -13.23
N LEU A 353 2.97 -8.45 -13.22
CA LEU A 353 4.19 -7.85 -12.67
C LEU A 353 4.84 -7.03 -13.79
N PRO A 354 4.97 -5.70 -13.65
CA PRO A 354 5.61 -4.87 -14.66
C PRO A 354 7.02 -5.37 -14.99
N ASP A 355 7.35 -5.42 -16.26
CA ASP A 355 8.71 -5.75 -16.70
C ASP A 355 9.68 -4.66 -16.24
N GLY A 356 10.87 -5.06 -15.80
CA GLY A 356 11.82 -4.18 -15.12
C GLY A 356 12.43 -3.03 -15.93
N SER A 357 11.93 -2.75 -17.15
CA SER A 357 12.39 -1.67 -18.00
C SER A 357 12.02 -0.26 -17.52
N ASP A 358 11.05 -0.13 -16.60
CA ASP A 358 10.54 1.16 -16.12
C ASP A 358 10.96 1.50 -14.67
N ALA A 359 11.86 0.75 -14.07
CA ALA A 359 12.32 1.03 -12.71
C ALA A 359 13.40 2.12 -12.71
N PRO A 360 13.28 3.22 -11.92
CA PRO A 360 14.42 4.08 -11.65
C PRO A 360 15.54 3.25 -11.02
N ALA A 361 16.79 3.52 -11.42
CA ALA A 361 17.98 2.79 -10.97
C ALA A 361 18.01 2.74 -9.43
N ALA A 362 18.09 1.53 -8.89
CA ALA A 362 18.20 1.29 -7.46
C ALA A 362 19.35 2.14 -6.89
N SER A 363 19.06 2.93 -5.87
CA SER A 363 20.08 3.53 -5.03
C SER A 363 20.91 2.40 -4.38
N GLN A 364 22.19 2.36 -4.70
CA GLN A 364 23.11 1.40 -4.11
C GLN A 364 23.12 1.54 -2.58
N PRO A 365 23.23 0.44 -1.83
CA PRO A 365 23.36 0.52 -0.39
C PRO A 365 24.61 1.35 -0.04
N THR A 366 24.41 2.44 0.67
CA THR A 366 25.50 3.22 1.25
C THR A 366 26.20 2.33 2.27
N THR A 367 27.36 1.81 1.91
CA THR A 367 28.32 1.28 2.87
C THR A 367 28.75 2.45 3.76
N ALA A 368 28.23 2.50 4.97
CA ALA A 368 28.80 3.35 6.01
C ALA A 368 30.22 2.86 6.28
N ALA A 369 31.20 3.65 5.87
CA ALA A 369 32.57 3.46 6.28
C ALA A 369 32.66 3.64 7.79
N ALA A 370 33.22 2.66 8.44
CA ALA A 370 33.64 2.77 9.83
C ALA A 370 34.81 3.77 9.91
N GLU A 371 34.68 4.81 10.74
CA GLU A 371 35.76 5.47 11.48
C GLU A 371 35.39 5.50 12.95
#